data_c78d639a9bcfb31a1a32c112dde05214
#
_entry.id   c78d639a9bcfb31a1a32c112dde05214
#
_cell.length_a   1.000
_cell.length_b   1.000
_cell.length_c   1.000
_cell.angle_alpha   90.00
_cell.angle_beta   90.00
_cell.angle_gamma   90.00
#
_symmetry.space_group_name_H-M   'P 1'
#
loop_
_entity.id
_entity.type
_entity.pdbx_description
1 polymer ?
#
loop_
_entity_poly.entity_id
_entity_poly.type
_entity_poly.pdbx_seq_one_letter_code
_entity_poly.pdbx_strand_id
1 'polypeptide(L)'
;MDPIYGSLYFDLDISPDSPRGPALLVLVSFLLSFGFIRTSARLTRSSRVTWWPGSVRTGSGVHIHHLVWGISLLLISGFVGYATEFKHPWMQITAIGFGIGAGLTLDEFALWLHLEDVYWAKEGRTSLDAVILAAVFATIVAMGVRPVGLGGAGGTFASVGAVLLLVALSGLCFMKGRFLLGIVSLHLPFVALYCACRLATPDSPWARWRYRGEKLARSRRRFAPDRPFAVRRNQFLDLIGGAPTRE
;
A
#
# COMPACT_ATOMS: atom_id res chain seq x y z
N MET A 1 15.13 -41.66 0.29
CA MET A 1 14.46 -41.28 -0.99
C MET A 1 13.25 -40.45 -0.59
N ASP A 2 13.48 -39.15 -0.37
CA ASP A 2 12.39 -38.25 0.01
C ASP A 2 11.74 -37.71 -1.26
N PRO A 3 10.40 -37.74 -1.36
CA PRO A 3 9.72 -37.32 -2.58
C PRO A 3 9.80 -35.80 -2.72
N ILE A 4 10.30 -35.36 -3.88
CA ILE A 4 10.43 -33.98 -4.35
C ILE A 4 9.04 -33.36 -4.67
N TYR A 5 8.03 -33.67 -3.90
CA TYR A 5 6.74 -32.97 -3.99
C TYR A 5 6.53 -32.14 -2.73
N GLY A 6 7.21 -31.00 -2.68
CA GLY A 6 6.77 -29.90 -1.83
C GLY A 6 5.38 -29.49 -2.28
N SER A 7 4.37 -30.10 -1.69
CA SER A 7 2.99 -29.65 -1.82
C SER A 7 2.93 -28.20 -1.40
N LEU A 8 2.49 -27.32 -2.32
CA LEU A 8 2.06 -25.95 -2.04
C LEU A 8 0.79 -26.00 -1.14
N TYR A 9 0.94 -26.55 0.06
CA TYR A 9 -0.05 -26.32 1.11
C TYR A 9 0.16 -24.90 1.59
N PHE A 10 -0.72 -24.00 1.21
CA PHE A 10 -0.93 -22.76 1.92
C PHE A 10 -1.52 -23.12 3.29
N ASP A 11 -0.64 -23.49 4.21
CA ASP A 11 -0.99 -23.60 5.61
C ASP A 11 -1.16 -22.18 6.15
N LEU A 12 -2.38 -21.67 6.06
CA LEU A 12 -2.77 -20.38 6.59
C LEU A 12 -3.01 -20.54 8.09
N ASP A 13 -1.94 -20.74 8.85
CA ASP A 13 -2.02 -20.57 10.30
C ASP A 13 -2.22 -19.09 10.61
N ILE A 14 -3.47 -18.73 10.88
CA ILE A 14 -3.92 -17.35 11.20
C ILE A 14 -3.86 -17.09 12.71
N SER A 15 -3.29 -17.99 13.51
CA SER A 15 -3.18 -17.74 14.94
C SER A 15 -2.27 -16.54 15.21
N PRO A 16 -2.61 -15.66 16.18
CA PRO A 16 -1.78 -14.52 16.55
C PRO A 16 -0.36 -14.87 16.96
N ASP A 17 -0.17 -16.09 17.45
CA ASP A 17 1.10 -16.61 17.95
C ASP A 17 1.89 -17.39 16.88
N SER A 18 1.33 -17.55 15.68
CA SER A 18 2.04 -18.16 14.56
C SER A 18 3.16 -17.25 14.05
N PRO A 19 4.16 -17.78 13.34
CA PRO A 19 5.22 -16.95 12.72
C PRO A 19 4.70 -15.87 11.77
N ARG A 20 3.46 -16.00 11.29
CA ARG A 20 2.77 -15.04 10.40
C ARG A 20 1.78 -14.15 11.13
N GLY A 21 1.40 -14.51 12.35
CA GLY A 21 0.43 -13.82 13.17
C GLY A 21 0.65 -12.31 13.28
N PRO A 22 1.85 -11.83 13.62
CA PRO A 22 2.12 -10.39 13.71
C PRO A 22 1.88 -9.64 12.41
N ALA A 23 2.26 -10.20 11.26
CA ALA A 23 2.03 -9.58 9.96
C ALA A 23 0.53 -9.53 9.61
N LEU A 24 -0.23 -10.55 9.98
CA LEU A 24 -1.69 -10.55 9.85
C LEU A 24 -2.34 -9.53 10.77
N LEU A 25 -1.87 -9.40 12.02
CA LEU A 25 -2.35 -8.38 12.95
C LEU A 25 -2.10 -6.97 12.42
N VAL A 26 -0.91 -6.70 11.87
CA VAL A 26 -0.61 -5.43 11.20
C VAL A 26 -1.59 -5.19 10.05
N LEU A 27 -1.78 -6.16 9.16
CA LEU A 27 -2.66 -6.02 8.00
C LEU A 27 -4.12 -5.75 8.42
N VAL A 28 -4.65 -6.56 9.36
CA VAL A 28 -6.04 -6.43 9.80
C VAL A 28 -6.27 -5.09 10.49
N SER A 29 -5.41 -4.72 11.45
CA SER A 29 -5.53 -3.45 12.17
C SER A 29 -5.35 -2.24 11.24
N PHE A 30 -4.46 -2.33 10.25
CA PHE A 30 -4.30 -1.34 9.19
C PHE A 30 -5.61 -1.14 8.39
N LEU A 31 -6.20 -2.22 7.89
CA LEU A 31 -7.42 -2.14 7.08
C LEU A 31 -8.63 -1.66 7.89
N LEU A 32 -8.75 -2.11 9.15
CA LEU A 32 -9.82 -1.66 10.04
C LEU A 32 -9.69 -0.18 10.39
N SER A 33 -8.48 0.28 10.71
CA SER A 33 -8.19 1.68 11.00
C SER A 33 -8.50 2.58 9.79
N PHE A 34 -8.00 2.22 8.61
CA PHE A 34 -8.29 2.94 7.38
C PHE A 34 -9.80 2.97 7.08
N GLY A 35 -10.49 1.83 7.16
CA GLY A 35 -11.95 1.75 6.95
C GLY A 35 -12.74 2.60 7.94
N PHE A 36 -12.32 2.60 9.21
CA PHE A 36 -12.93 3.44 10.24
C PHE A 36 -12.79 4.92 9.93
N ILE A 37 -11.58 5.39 9.63
CA ILE A 37 -11.33 6.81 9.32
C ILE A 37 -12.09 7.25 8.08
N ARG A 38 -12.07 6.46 7.01
CA ARG A 38 -12.85 6.77 5.79
C ARG A 38 -14.35 6.85 6.06
N THR A 39 -14.87 5.95 6.87
CA THR A 39 -16.28 5.97 7.28
C THR A 39 -16.57 7.19 8.15
N SER A 40 -15.72 7.47 9.14
CA SER A 40 -15.84 8.64 10.00
C SER A 40 -15.85 9.95 9.21
N ALA A 41 -14.91 10.13 8.29
CA ALA A 41 -14.84 11.31 7.43
C ALA A 41 -16.11 11.50 6.57
N ARG A 42 -16.70 10.40 6.08
CA ARG A 42 -17.98 10.44 5.35
C ARG A 42 -19.15 10.81 6.25
N LEU A 43 -19.22 10.24 7.43
CA LEU A 43 -20.28 10.55 8.41
C LEU A 43 -20.23 12.00 8.83
N THR A 44 -19.03 12.54 9.11
CA THR A 44 -18.83 13.96 9.43
C THR A 44 -19.30 14.90 8.29
N ARG A 45 -19.14 14.50 7.03
CA ARG A 45 -19.58 15.28 5.87
C ARG A 45 -21.08 15.12 5.56
N SER A 46 -21.70 14.09 6.09
CA SER A 46 -23.10 13.78 5.81
C SER A 46 -24.05 14.70 6.58
N SER A 47 -24.87 15.48 5.87
CA SER A 47 -25.93 16.27 6.48
C SER A 47 -27.03 15.43 7.16
N ARG A 48 -27.07 14.12 6.89
CA ARG A 48 -28.07 13.19 7.47
C ARG A 48 -27.63 12.64 8.84
N VAL A 49 -26.36 12.74 9.19
CA VAL A 49 -25.80 12.17 10.43
C VAL A 49 -25.23 13.30 11.28
N THR A 50 -26.10 13.85 12.15
CA THR A 50 -25.75 15.00 13.00
C THR A 50 -25.14 14.61 14.35
N TRP A 51 -25.24 13.34 14.73
CA TRP A 51 -24.79 12.81 16.00
C TRP A 51 -23.33 12.35 16.01
N TRP A 52 -22.71 12.24 14.81
CA TRP A 52 -21.32 11.80 14.74
C TRP A 52 -20.40 12.93 15.21
N PRO A 53 -19.45 12.64 16.11
CA PRO A 53 -18.50 13.66 16.57
C PRO A 53 -17.69 14.16 15.38
N GLY A 54 -17.69 15.46 15.17
CA GLY A 54 -16.94 16.10 14.10
C GLY A 54 -15.42 16.00 14.29
N SER A 55 -14.69 16.76 13.47
CA SER A 55 -13.23 16.85 13.58
C SER A 55 -12.78 17.40 14.95
N VAL A 56 -11.70 16.83 15.48
CA VAL A 56 -11.06 17.33 16.72
C VAL A 56 -10.39 18.67 16.43
N ARG A 57 -10.82 19.71 17.16
CA ARG A 57 -10.22 21.04 17.08
C ARG A 57 -9.66 21.42 18.45
N THR A 58 -8.50 22.06 18.45
CA THR A 58 -7.94 22.65 19.67
C THR A 58 -8.73 23.89 20.09
N GLY A 59 -8.60 24.32 21.34
CA GLY A 59 -9.19 25.58 21.81
C GLY A 59 -8.71 26.82 21.06
N SER A 60 -7.57 26.74 20.38
CA SER A 60 -7.03 27.76 19.48
C SER A 60 -7.56 27.68 18.04
N GLY A 61 -8.49 26.76 17.74
CA GLY A 61 -9.07 26.57 16.41
C GLY A 61 -8.22 25.77 15.43
N VAL A 62 -7.06 25.29 15.85
CA VAL A 62 -6.19 24.45 14.99
C VAL A 62 -6.82 23.07 14.81
N HIS A 63 -7.01 22.65 13.56
CA HIS A 63 -7.43 21.31 13.23
C HIS A 63 -6.26 20.34 13.34
N ILE A 64 -6.36 19.36 14.27
CA ILE A 64 -5.35 18.31 14.38
C ILE A 64 -5.72 17.18 13.43
N HIS A 65 -4.89 16.98 12.42
CA HIS A 65 -5.01 15.87 11.51
C HIS A 65 -4.69 14.54 12.22
N HIS A 66 -5.42 13.48 11.89
CA HIS A 66 -5.18 12.15 12.46
C HIS A 66 -3.83 11.56 12.06
N LEU A 67 -3.20 12.13 11.05
CA LEU A 67 -1.82 11.91 10.66
C LEU A 67 -0.84 12.01 11.85
N VAL A 68 -1.00 13.03 12.70
CA VAL A 68 -0.13 13.24 13.88
C VAL A 68 -0.23 12.06 14.83
N TRP A 69 -1.45 11.60 15.10
CA TRP A 69 -1.69 10.42 15.93
C TRP A 69 -1.16 9.15 15.26
N GLY A 70 -1.31 9.05 13.93
CA GLY A 70 -0.80 7.94 13.14
C GLY A 70 0.72 7.80 13.26
N ILE A 71 1.47 8.88 13.03
CA ILE A 71 2.93 8.89 13.15
C ILE A 71 3.36 8.59 14.59
N SER A 72 2.73 9.23 15.58
CA SER A 72 3.06 9.00 16.97
C SER A 72 2.89 7.53 17.35
N LEU A 73 1.80 6.90 16.91
CA LEU A 73 1.54 5.50 17.20
C LEU A 73 2.51 4.56 16.48
N LEU A 74 2.90 4.88 15.24
CA LEU A 74 3.95 4.15 14.52
C LEU A 74 5.28 4.18 15.27
N LEU A 75 5.69 5.37 15.72
CA LEU A 75 6.95 5.54 16.45
C LEU A 75 6.90 4.81 17.81
N ILE A 76 5.84 4.99 18.59
CA ILE A 76 5.67 4.31 19.89
C ILE A 76 5.68 2.79 19.69
N SER A 77 4.91 2.28 18.74
CA SER A 77 4.87 0.83 18.45
C SER A 77 6.22 0.29 18.04
N GLY A 78 6.95 1.02 17.19
CA GLY A 78 8.30 0.65 16.79
C GLY A 78 9.26 0.63 17.97
N PHE A 79 9.35 1.70 18.75
CA PHE A 79 10.25 1.77 19.89
C PHE A 79 9.94 0.72 20.97
N VAL A 80 8.66 0.55 21.31
CA VAL A 80 8.26 -0.48 22.28
C VAL A 80 8.57 -1.88 21.75
N GLY A 81 8.32 -2.15 20.45
CA GLY A 81 8.66 -3.42 19.84
C GLY A 81 10.14 -3.75 19.96
N TYR A 82 11.01 -2.80 19.59
CA TYR A 82 12.45 -2.98 19.74
C TYR A 82 12.90 -3.10 21.21
N ALA A 83 12.35 -2.28 22.09
CA ALA A 83 12.70 -2.31 23.50
C ALA A 83 12.31 -3.63 24.19
N THR A 84 11.26 -4.28 23.73
CA THR A 84 10.76 -5.55 24.25
C THR A 84 11.22 -6.76 23.44
N GLU A 85 12.10 -6.54 22.45
CA GLU A 85 12.58 -7.56 21.51
C GLU A 85 11.42 -8.31 20.81
N PHE A 86 10.29 -7.64 20.62
CA PHE A 86 9.08 -8.22 20.07
C PHE A 86 8.63 -9.52 20.76
N LYS A 87 8.89 -9.67 22.06
CA LYS A 87 8.44 -10.83 22.84
C LYS A 87 6.95 -10.73 23.15
N HIS A 88 6.30 -11.88 23.32
CA HIS A 88 4.92 -11.97 23.78
C HIS A 88 4.73 -11.31 25.16
N PRO A 89 3.69 -10.51 25.42
CA PRO A 89 2.57 -10.11 24.51
C PRO A 89 2.86 -8.86 23.68
N TRP A 90 4.04 -8.25 23.84
CA TRP A 90 4.38 -6.97 23.21
C TRP A 90 4.40 -7.05 21.69
N MET A 91 4.78 -8.19 21.12
CA MET A 91 4.77 -8.41 19.67
C MET A 91 3.37 -8.18 19.08
N GLN A 92 2.32 -8.73 19.69
CA GLN A 92 0.95 -8.56 19.22
C GLN A 92 0.46 -7.12 19.43
N ILE A 93 0.74 -6.55 20.60
CA ILE A 93 0.33 -5.16 20.95
C ILE A 93 0.96 -4.17 19.97
N THR A 94 2.26 -4.29 19.74
CA THR A 94 2.99 -3.39 18.84
C THR A 94 2.62 -3.62 17.38
N ALA A 95 2.31 -4.84 16.95
CA ALA A 95 1.80 -5.14 15.62
C ALA A 95 0.46 -4.45 15.36
N ILE A 96 -0.47 -4.52 16.31
CA ILE A 96 -1.77 -3.83 16.23
C ILE A 96 -1.56 -2.31 16.19
N GLY A 97 -0.77 -1.75 17.13
CA GLY A 97 -0.47 -0.32 17.18
C GLY A 97 0.18 0.18 15.89
N PHE A 98 1.14 -0.58 15.35
CA PHE A 98 1.78 -0.26 14.07
C PHE A 98 0.79 -0.24 12.91
N GLY A 99 -0.09 -1.24 12.81
CA GLY A 99 -1.12 -1.29 11.77
C GLY A 99 -2.10 -0.13 11.85
N ILE A 100 -2.59 0.20 13.06
CA ILE A 100 -3.47 1.37 13.26
C ILE A 100 -2.75 2.65 12.84
N GLY A 101 -1.52 2.87 13.33
CA GLY A 101 -0.72 4.03 12.99
C GLY A 101 -0.48 4.18 11.50
N ALA A 102 -0.17 3.08 10.81
CA ALA A 102 0.01 3.06 9.36
C ALA A 102 -1.29 3.43 8.61
N GLY A 103 -2.44 2.93 9.06
CA GLY A 103 -3.74 3.23 8.46
C GLY A 103 -4.10 4.72 8.58
N LEU A 104 -3.93 5.30 9.78
CA LEU A 104 -4.14 6.73 10.02
C LEU A 104 -3.20 7.60 9.18
N THR A 105 -1.93 7.21 9.09
CA THR A 105 -0.91 7.98 8.38
C THR A 105 -1.12 7.96 6.87
N LEU A 106 -1.38 6.78 6.29
CA LEU A 106 -1.53 6.63 4.84
C LEU A 106 -2.87 7.16 4.32
N ASP A 107 -3.89 7.26 5.16
CA ASP A 107 -5.14 7.90 4.76
C ASP A 107 -4.94 9.38 4.37
N GLU A 108 -4.01 10.06 5.03
CA GLU A 108 -3.65 11.45 4.72
C GLU A 108 -2.33 11.59 3.92
N PHE A 109 -1.90 10.54 3.21
CA PHE A 109 -0.66 10.57 2.43
C PHE A 109 -0.62 11.71 1.39
N ALA A 110 -1.76 12.06 0.81
CA ALA A 110 -1.87 13.16 -0.14
C ALA A 110 -1.55 14.52 0.51
N LEU A 111 -1.88 14.72 1.78
CA LEU A 111 -1.53 15.93 2.54
C LEU A 111 -0.01 16.15 2.59
N TRP A 112 0.76 15.08 2.76
CA TRP A 112 2.23 15.16 2.76
C TRP A 112 2.81 15.57 1.42
N LEU A 113 2.22 15.06 0.33
CA LEU A 113 2.74 15.35 -1.02
C LEU A 113 2.40 16.75 -1.49
N HIS A 114 1.25 17.28 -1.10
CA HIS A 114 0.76 18.56 -1.60
C HIS A 114 0.92 19.69 -0.60
N LEU A 115 1.23 19.39 0.68
CA LEU A 115 1.33 20.35 1.80
C LEU A 115 0.05 21.20 1.99
N GLU A 116 -1.07 20.71 1.47
CA GLU A 116 -2.39 21.31 1.52
C GLU A 116 -3.44 20.23 1.80
N ASP A 117 -4.57 20.60 2.37
CA ASP A 117 -5.68 19.67 2.60
C ASP A 117 -6.43 19.38 1.28
N VAL A 118 -5.96 18.36 0.59
CA VAL A 118 -6.53 17.89 -0.70
C VAL A 118 -7.37 16.62 -0.54
N TYR A 119 -7.83 16.33 0.68
CA TYR A 119 -8.52 15.07 0.99
C TYR A 119 -9.71 14.77 0.06
N TRP A 120 -10.51 15.77 -0.26
CA TRP A 120 -11.68 15.67 -1.15
C TRP A 120 -11.42 16.13 -2.58
N ALA A 121 -10.22 16.54 -2.90
CA ALA A 121 -9.79 16.87 -4.26
C ALA A 121 -9.42 15.61 -5.06
N LYS A 122 -9.16 15.78 -6.36
CA LYS A 122 -8.67 14.67 -7.21
C LYS A 122 -7.34 14.11 -6.72
N GLU A 123 -6.51 14.95 -6.15
CA GLU A 123 -5.22 14.65 -5.55
C GLU A 123 -5.35 13.73 -4.33
N GLY A 124 -6.44 13.80 -3.57
CA GLY A 124 -6.73 12.92 -2.44
C GLY A 124 -6.83 11.43 -2.82
N ARG A 125 -7.00 11.09 -4.10
CA ARG A 125 -6.92 9.72 -4.60
C ARG A 125 -5.53 9.11 -4.45
N THR A 126 -4.49 9.92 -4.31
CA THR A 126 -3.12 9.44 -4.07
C THR A 126 -3.03 8.71 -2.73
N SER A 127 -3.75 9.14 -1.70
CA SER A 127 -3.85 8.42 -0.43
C SER A 127 -4.46 7.03 -0.62
N LEU A 128 -5.52 6.90 -1.45
CA LEU A 128 -6.12 5.59 -1.74
C LEU A 128 -5.16 4.67 -2.49
N ASP A 129 -4.43 5.18 -3.46
CA ASP A 129 -3.42 4.40 -4.18
C ASP A 129 -2.31 3.94 -3.21
N ALA A 130 -1.85 4.79 -2.28
CA ALA A 130 -0.86 4.44 -1.26
C ALA A 130 -1.38 3.33 -0.32
N VAL A 131 -2.62 3.44 0.15
CA VAL A 131 -3.25 2.42 1.01
C VAL A 131 -3.41 1.09 0.28
N ILE A 132 -3.86 1.10 -0.98
CA ILE A 132 -3.98 -0.13 -1.79
C ILE A 132 -2.62 -0.80 -1.95
N LEU A 133 -1.58 -0.01 -2.25
CA LEU A 133 -0.22 -0.52 -2.39
C LEU A 133 0.31 -1.13 -1.08
N ALA A 134 0.10 -0.44 0.04
CA ALA A 134 0.49 -0.92 1.36
C ALA A 134 -0.29 -2.19 1.76
N ALA A 135 -1.59 -2.25 1.49
CA ALA A 135 -2.42 -3.43 1.75
C ALA A 135 -1.96 -4.64 0.93
N VAL A 136 -1.66 -4.46 -0.36
CA VAL A 136 -1.14 -5.53 -1.22
C VAL A 136 0.21 -6.02 -0.71
N PHE A 137 1.12 -5.10 -0.37
CA PHE A 137 2.43 -5.45 0.19
C PHE A 137 2.27 -6.24 1.49
N ALA A 138 1.50 -5.72 2.45
CA ALA A 138 1.26 -6.39 3.73
C ALA A 138 0.58 -7.76 3.56
N THR A 139 -0.35 -7.91 2.61
CA THR A 139 -0.99 -9.19 2.29
C THR A 139 0.05 -10.20 1.81
N ILE A 140 0.93 -9.82 0.89
CA ILE A 140 1.95 -10.70 0.35
C ILE A 140 2.93 -11.14 1.44
N VAL A 141 3.32 -10.22 2.34
CA VAL A 141 4.16 -10.52 3.50
C VAL A 141 3.43 -11.47 4.47
N ALA A 142 2.17 -11.20 4.77
CA ALA A 142 1.34 -12.03 5.66
C ALA A 142 1.13 -13.45 5.12
N MET A 143 1.08 -13.61 3.78
CA MET A 143 1.07 -14.94 3.14
C MET A 143 2.41 -15.68 3.26
N GLY A 144 3.42 -15.09 3.90
CA GLY A 144 4.75 -15.69 4.10
C GLY A 144 5.64 -15.63 2.87
N VAL A 145 5.26 -14.88 1.85
CA VAL A 145 6.13 -14.60 0.70
C VAL A 145 7.14 -13.55 1.13
N ARG A 146 8.37 -13.98 1.33
CA ARG A 146 9.44 -13.05 1.73
C ARG A 146 9.80 -12.16 0.55
N PRO A 147 9.86 -10.82 0.74
CA PRO A 147 10.44 -9.95 -0.27
C PRO A 147 11.87 -10.42 -0.53
N VAL A 148 12.21 -10.62 -1.80
CA VAL A 148 13.56 -11.01 -2.18
C VAL A 148 14.01 -12.31 -1.49
N GLY A 149 13.65 -13.46 -2.02
CA GLY A 149 13.97 -14.83 -1.55
C GLY A 149 15.37 -15.06 -1.00
N LEU A 150 15.67 -14.50 0.18
CA LEU A 150 16.96 -14.61 0.89
C LEU A 150 17.12 -15.97 1.61
N GLY A 151 16.43 -17.01 1.17
CA GLY A 151 16.44 -18.32 1.81
C GLY A 151 16.90 -19.48 0.93
N GLY A 152 17.47 -19.22 -0.23
CA GLY A 152 17.94 -20.27 -1.14
C GLY A 152 19.39 -20.69 -0.93
N ALA A 153 19.72 -21.94 -1.18
CA ALA A 153 21.04 -22.58 -1.07
C ALA A 153 22.11 -22.08 -2.07
N GLY A 154 22.01 -20.83 -2.52
CA GLY A 154 22.99 -20.19 -3.39
C GLY A 154 24.04 -19.42 -2.59
N GLY A 155 25.28 -19.41 -3.05
CA GLY A 155 26.35 -18.63 -2.43
C GLY A 155 25.99 -17.12 -2.38
N THR A 156 26.60 -16.38 -1.44
CA THR A 156 26.31 -14.97 -1.16
C THR A 156 26.29 -14.09 -2.42
N PHE A 157 27.19 -14.30 -3.38
CA PHE A 157 27.26 -13.54 -4.61
C PHE A 157 26.06 -13.79 -5.53
N ALA A 158 25.57 -15.02 -5.64
CA ALA A 158 24.40 -15.35 -6.45
C ALA A 158 23.13 -14.73 -5.84
N SER A 159 23.00 -14.74 -4.52
CA SER A 159 21.90 -14.12 -3.80
C SER A 159 21.88 -12.60 -4.00
N VAL A 160 23.04 -11.93 -3.85
CA VAL A 160 23.16 -10.48 -4.08
C VAL A 160 22.82 -10.13 -5.54
N GLY A 161 23.33 -10.89 -6.51
CA GLY A 161 23.01 -10.67 -7.92
C GLY A 161 21.52 -10.82 -8.23
N ALA A 162 20.87 -11.83 -7.67
CA ALA A 162 19.41 -12.03 -7.81
C ALA A 162 18.61 -10.87 -7.19
N VAL A 163 19.02 -10.40 -6.02
CA VAL A 163 18.40 -9.23 -5.36
C VAL A 163 18.53 -7.99 -6.21
N LEU A 164 19.73 -7.67 -6.68
CA LEU A 164 19.97 -6.49 -7.53
C LEU A 164 19.15 -6.55 -8.82
N LEU A 165 19.09 -7.72 -9.47
CA LEU A 165 18.27 -7.91 -10.67
C LEU A 165 16.78 -7.69 -10.37
N LEU A 166 16.28 -8.23 -9.27
CA LEU A 166 14.89 -8.08 -8.87
C LEU A 166 14.54 -6.61 -8.58
N VAL A 167 15.39 -5.93 -7.82
CA VAL A 167 15.24 -4.50 -7.53
C VAL A 167 15.27 -3.66 -8.83
N ALA A 168 16.18 -3.96 -9.75
CA ALA A 168 16.26 -3.27 -11.03
C ALA A 168 15.00 -3.48 -11.89
N LEU A 169 14.50 -4.72 -11.98
CA LEU A 169 13.28 -5.05 -12.71
C LEU A 169 12.03 -4.42 -12.07
N SER A 170 11.94 -4.41 -10.74
CA SER A 170 10.86 -3.76 -10.02
C SER A 170 10.93 -2.24 -10.18
N GLY A 171 12.13 -1.66 -10.12
CA GLY A 171 12.38 -0.26 -10.43
C GLY A 171 11.91 0.11 -11.85
N LEU A 172 12.12 -0.76 -12.82
CA LEU A 172 11.58 -0.57 -14.18
C LEU A 172 10.04 -0.54 -14.20
N CYS A 173 9.36 -1.34 -13.37
CA CYS A 173 7.91 -1.29 -13.23
C CYS A 173 7.45 0.08 -12.67
N PHE A 174 8.13 0.60 -11.66
CA PHE A 174 7.86 1.93 -11.10
C PHE A 174 8.11 3.04 -12.12
N MET A 175 9.24 2.99 -12.83
CA MET A 175 9.54 3.93 -13.92
C MET A 175 8.48 3.91 -15.02
N LYS A 176 7.83 2.77 -15.27
CA LYS A 176 6.72 2.63 -16.22
C LYS A 176 5.37 3.10 -15.68
N GLY A 177 5.31 3.60 -14.45
CA GLY A 177 4.08 4.04 -13.79
C GLY A 177 3.14 2.89 -13.42
N ARG A 178 3.69 1.69 -13.20
CA ARG A 178 2.94 0.48 -12.84
C ARG A 178 3.23 0.09 -11.40
N PHE A 179 2.87 0.97 -10.48
CA PHE A 179 3.21 0.84 -9.06
C PHE A 179 2.76 -0.48 -8.44
N LEU A 180 1.50 -0.89 -8.66
CA LEU A 180 0.98 -2.15 -8.15
C LEU A 180 1.79 -3.36 -8.63
N LEU A 181 2.08 -3.42 -9.95
CA LEU A 181 2.92 -4.48 -10.50
C LEU A 181 4.36 -4.40 -9.99
N GLY A 182 4.87 -3.21 -9.71
CA GLY A 182 6.19 -2.99 -9.10
C GLY A 182 6.29 -3.62 -7.72
N ILE A 183 5.29 -3.41 -6.86
CA ILE A 183 5.26 -4.01 -5.52
C ILE A 183 5.11 -5.53 -5.60
N VAL A 184 4.17 -6.03 -6.40
CA VAL A 184 3.98 -7.47 -6.60
C VAL A 184 5.24 -8.12 -7.15
N SER A 185 5.98 -7.43 -8.02
CA SER A 185 7.20 -7.94 -8.64
C SER A 185 8.37 -8.11 -7.66
N LEU A 186 8.38 -7.40 -6.53
CA LEU A 186 9.36 -7.61 -5.47
C LEU A 186 9.25 -9.01 -4.81
N HIS A 187 8.08 -9.64 -4.94
CA HIS A 187 7.82 -10.97 -4.39
C HIS A 187 7.77 -12.04 -5.47
N LEU A 188 7.33 -11.67 -6.66
CA LEU A 188 7.10 -12.57 -7.79
C LEU A 188 7.90 -12.10 -9.02
N PRO A 189 9.13 -12.59 -9.22
CA PRO A 189 10.04 -12.12 -10.28
C PRO A 189 9.46 -12.19 -11.69
N PHE A 190 8.61 -13.18 -11.98
CA PHE A 190 7.96 -13.30 -13.29
C PHE A 190 7.00 -12.13 -13.59
N VAL A 191 6.44 -11.48 -12.55
CA VAL A 191 5.62 -10.28 -12.70
C VAL A 191 6.46 -9.10 -13.17
N ALA A 192 7.72 -9.01 -12.71
CA ALA A 192 8.67 -8.00 -13.17
C ALA A 192 8.97 -8.17 -14.67
N LEU A 193 9.21 -9.38 -15.12
CA LEU A 193 9.43 -9.69 -16.54
C LEU A 193 8.20 -9.35 -17.38
N TYR A 194 7.01 -9.76 -16.93
CA TYR A 194 5.75 -9.39 -17.58
C TYR A 194 5.61 -7.87 -17.70
N CYS A 195 5.88 -7.12 -16.61
CA CYS A 195 5.82 -5.67 -16.62
C CYS A 195 6.84 -5.05 -17.57
N ALA A 196 8.06 -5.61 -17.65
CA ALA A 196 9.09 -5.14 -18.58
C ALA A 196 8.63 -5.20 -20.05
N CYS A 197 7.85 -6.20 -20.42
CA CYS A 197 7.31 -6.35 -21.77
C CYS A 197 6.08 -5.47 -22.06
N ARG A 198 5.43 -4.89 -21.06
CA ARG A 198 4.21 -4.10 -21.21
C ARG A 198 4.49 -2.62 -21.47
N LEU A 199 3.54 -1.95 -22.14
CA LEU A 199 3.59 -0.50 -22.36
C LEU A 199 3.55 0.25 -21.01
N ALA A 200 4.39 1.28 -20.90
CA ALA A 200 4.36 2.23 -19.80
C ALA A 200 3.12 3.13 -19.87
N THR A 201 2.70 3.70 -18.75
CA THR A 201 1.68 4.77 -18.75
C THR A 201 2.21 6.01 -19.46
N PRO A 202 1.36 6.80 -20.15
CA PRO A 202 1.84 7.90 -21.00
C PRO A 202 2.60 8.99 -20.23
N ASP A 203 2.25 9.21 -18.96
CA ASP A 203 2.83 10.26 -18.11
C ASP A 203 4.01 9.77 -17.24
N SER A 204 4.37 8.49 -17.37
CA SER A 204 5.46 7.89 -16.60
C SER A 204 6.84 8.41 -17.02
N PRO A 205 7.83 8.39 -16.10
CA PRO A 205 9.22 8.76 -16.43
C PRO A 205 9.77 7.99 -17.62
N TRP A 206 9.47 6.68 -17.69
CA TRP A 206 9.88 5.84 -18.80
C TRP A 206 9.30 6.28 -20.15
N ALA A 207 8.01 6.63 -20.18
CA ALA A 207 7.36 7.08 -21.42
C ALA A 207 7.89 8.43 -21.86
N ARG A 208 8.11 9.37 -20.93
CA ARG A 208 8.72 10.69 -21.22
C ARG A 208 10.10 10.54 -21.86
N TRP A 209 10.88 9.58 -21.40
CA TRP A 209 12.24 9.34 -21.90
C TRP A 209 12.28 8.56 -23.21
N ARG A 210 11.43 7.50 -23.37
CA ARG A 210 11.59 6.50 -24.42
C ARG A 210 10.48 6.48 -25.48
N TYR A 211 9.31 7.11 -25.22
CA TYR A 211 8.18 7.04 -26.14
C TYR A 211 8.05 8.33 -26.95
N ARG A 212 8.01 8.16 -28.28
CA ARG A 212 7.76 9.25 -29.24
C ARG A 212 6.79 8.76 -30.30
N GLY A 213 6.14 9.70 -31.00
CA GLY A 213 5.28 9.42 -32.15
C GLY A 213 4.23 8.33 -31.86
N GLU A 214 4.19 7.32 -32.70
CA GLU A 214 3.19 6.26 -32.67
C GLU A 214 3.17 5.44 -31.36
N LYS A 215 4.35 5.21 -30.76
CA LYS A 215 4.44 4.45 -29.50
C LYS A 215 3.78 5.20 -28.34
N LEU A 216 3.94 6.52 -28.30
CA LEU A 216 3.27 7.37 -27.31
C LEU A 216 1.75 7.42 -27.57
N ALA A 217 1.33 7.54 -28.85
CA ALA A 217 -0.08 7.51 -29.23
C ALA A 217 -0.74 6.18 -28.83
N ARG A 218 -0.06 5.05 -29.03
CA ARG A 218 -0.53 3.71 -28.60
C ARG A 218 -0.66 3.63 -27.08
N SER A 219 0.28 4.22 -26.32
CA SER A 219 0.18 4.28 -24.86
C SER A 219 -1.03 5.12 -24.43
N ARG A 220 -1.21 6.32 -24.98
CA ARG A 220 -2.37 7.18 -24.68
C ARG A 220 -3.70 6.49 -24.96
N ARG A 221 -3.82 5.82 -26.13
CA ARG A 221 -5.04 5.04 -26.46
C ARG A 221 -5.30 3.90 -25.48
N ARG A 222 -4.24 3.22 -25.01
CA ARG A 222 -4.38 2.10 -24.07
C ARG A 222 -4.82 2.53 -22.68
N PHE A 223 -4.34 3.69 -22.21
CA PHE A 223 -4.62 4.22 -20.88
C PHE A 223 -5.63 5.38 -20.90
N ALA A 224 -6.40 5.51 -21.98
CA ALA A 224 -7.44 6.52 -22.06
C ALA A 224 -8.50 6.35 -20.97
N PRO A 225 -9.02 7.46 -20.40
CA PRO A 225 -9.90 7.42 -19.23
C PRO A 225 -11.27 6.79 -19.51
N ASP A 226 -11.68 6.71 -20.77
CA ASP A 226 -12.90 6.07 -21.26
C ASP A 226 -12.82 4.54 -21.34
N ARG A 227 -11.64 3.96 -21.17
CA ARG A 227 -11.48 2.51 -21.21
C ARG A 227 -12.20 1.82 -20.04
N PRO A 228 -12.84 0.66 -20.28
CA PRO A 228 -13.63 -0.04 -19.26
C PRO A 228 -12.87 -0.31 -17.97
N PHE A 229 -11.56 -0.59 -18.06
CA PHE A 229 -10.73 -0.79 -16.87
C PHE A 229 -10.54 0.51 -16.08
N ALA A 230 -10.29 1.65 -16.75
CA ALA A 230 -10.14 2.94 -16.10
C ALA A 230 -11.46 3.39 -15.44
N VAL A 231 -12.57 3.20 -16.13
CA VAL A 231 -13.91 3.50 -15.61
C VAL A 231 -14.22 2.67 -14.35
N ARG A 232 -14.03 1.34 -14.41
CA ARG A 232 -14.25 0.45 -13.26
C ARG A 232 -13.32 0.77 -12.09
N ARG A 233 -12.05 1.04 -12.35
CA ARG A 233 -11.11 1.48 -11.32
C ARG A 233 -11.59 2.77 -10.64
N ASN A 234 -12.01 3.77 -11.41
CA ASN A 234 -12.49 5.03 -10.88
C ASN A 234 -13.77 4.84 -10.05
N GLN A 235 -14.73 4.05 -10.53
CA GLN A 235 -15.94 3.71 -9.79
C GLN A 235 -15.60 3.02 -8.44
N PHE A 236 -14.65 2.10 -8.43
CA PHE A 236 -14.19 1.43 -7.21
C PHE A 236 -13.51 2.43 -6.25
N LEU A 237 -12.68 3.32 -6.76
CA LEU A 237 -12.02 4.36 -5.96
C LEU A 237 -13.04 5.37 -5.40
N ASP A 238 -14.07 5.72 -6.17
CA ASP A 238 -15.17 6.60 -5.72
C ASP A 238 -16.04 5.90 -4.65
N LEU A 239 -16.20 4.58 -4.75
CA LEU A 239 -16.90 3.80 -3.73
C LEU A 239 -16.14 3.79 -2.40
N ILE A 240 -14.82 3.64 -2.42
CA ILE A 240 -13.98 3.60 -1.20
C ILE A 240 -13.69 5.01 -0.68
N GLY A 241 -13.22 5.91 -1.54
CA GLY A 241 -12.74 7.25 -1.18
C GLY A 241 -13.80 8.34 -1.14
N GLY A 242 -14.99 8.08 -1.69
CA GLY A 242 -15.98 9.10 -2.01
C GLY A 242 -15.68 9.79 -3.35
N ALA A 243 -16.74 10.28 -4.01
CA ALA A 243 -16.57 11.06 -5.23
C ALA A 243 -15.91 12.41 -4.90
N PRO A 244 -14.94 12.88 -5.70
CA PRO A 244 -14.34 14.19 -5.53
C PRO A 244 -15.41 15.29 -5.58
N THR A 245 -15.17 16.38 -4.86
CA THR A 245 -16.00 17.58 -4.99
C THR A 245 -15.92 18.09 -6.43
N ARG A 246 -17.05 18.29 -7.08
CA ARG A 246 -17.09 18.96 -8.39
C ARG A 246 -16.86 20.44 -8.12
N GLU A 247 -15.81 20.98 -8.71
CA GLU A 247 -15.57 22.43 -8.81
C GLU A 247 -16.62 23.05 -9.70
#